data_8de894656959c1366907b75a5d1aadbf
#
_entry.id   8de894656959c1366907b75a5d1aadbf
#
_cell.length_a   1.000
_cell.length_b   1.000
_cell.length_c   1.000
_cell.angle_alpha   90.00
_cell.angle_beta   90.00
_cell.angle_gamma   90.00
#
_symmetry.space_group_name_H-M   'P 1'
#
loop_
_entity.id
_entity.type
_entity.pdbx_description
1 polymer ?
#
loop_
_entity_poly.entity_id
_entity_poly.type
_entity_poly.pdbx_seq_one_letter_code
_entity_poly.pdbx_strand_id
1 'polypeptide(L)'
;MLKNSGIPEAIAEAMIQRGYEKLTPVQEEVIKKNYSGLDLLVSAQTGSGKTIAFGFSIVENILGKDIYFKKSKLPQALIIVPTRELALQVKNELTWFLESCDAKIISCVGGMDIRAEKRNLEMKPNIIVGTPGRLRDHIESQKLNLKDIKTVVLDEADEMLDMGFKEDLEAILDTTPEEKQTLMFSATVPKTIAKLAKDYQKDAVRITVGKSNAQHVDIEYKAFKIVSSDQENAIINTLRYYEATNSIIFCATRMAVNHMTSRLTNRGISAVALSGELSQNERNMALQAMRSSKARVCVATDVAARGLDLPNLDLVIHADIPRTSDTLLHRSGRTGRAGRKGVCVILVPQNRNRTAERLFGQANIKPHWTLPPTREEILIEDKKRILENKIFEDPIEAEEQGFVDELISKNTINQLAVAYYRLVSKDLSVPEDLKNPSDKRDKNSQNSSFTKSVWFELSVGRDDTAEPRWLVAMLCKAGNLSKRDIGSIKIQTKVTYVEISEQTSNSLLKFVNDKKPIERHIMVKLLKNPPKFVNAASQPSQNKKRRRGTKLFLKDKDEGGFNEPKNIDFKGKRKSDRWKKIEKRSKLRNDTSKQNKDKKNNKSLKKIRVKKK
;
A
#
# COMPACT_ATOMS: atom_id res chain seq x y z
N MET A 1 -32.18 1.76 25.82
CA MET A 1 -31.25 0.59 25.83
C MET A 1 -29.88 0.97 26.36
N LEU A 2 -29.24 2.03 25.86
CA LEU A 2 -27.89 2.45 26.32
C LEU A 2 -27.80 2.80 27.81
N LYS A 3 -28.82 3.46 28.39
CA LYS A 3 -28.89 3.81 29.83
C LYS A 3 -28.92 2.60 30.79
N ASN A 4 -29.26 1.39 30.30
CA ASN A 4 -29.33 0.16 31.10
C ASN A 4 -28.13 -0.78 30.93
N SER A 5 -27.13 -0.40 30.16
CA SER A 5 -25.96 -1.23 29.84
C SER A 5 -24.77 -1.08 30.79
N GLY A 6 -24.94 -0.38 31.92
CA GLY A 6 -23.86 -0.17 32.90
C GLY A 6 -22.86 0.93 32.55
N ILE A 7 -23.16 1.70 31.50
CA ILE A 7 -22.40 2.86 31.06
C ILE A 7 -22.72 4.08 31.97
N PRO A 8 -21.74 4.92 32.36
CA PRO A 8 -22.00 6.18 33.02
C PRO A 8 -23.00 7.03 32.23
N GLU A 9 -23.99 7.60 32.93
CA GLU A 9 -25.12 8.29 32.28
C GLU A 9 -24.68 9.42 31.35
N ALA A 10 -23.69 10.20 31.74
CA ALA A 10 -23.13 11.29 30.94
C ALA A 10 -22.51 10.82 29.61
N ILE A 11 -21.89 9.63 29.59
CA ILE A 11 -21.34 9.03 28.36
C ILE A 11 -22.47 8.46 27.48
N ALA A 12 -23.48 7.81 28.09
CA ALA A 12 -24.64 7.32 27.38
C ALA A 12 -25.40 8.45 26.66
N GLU A 13 -25.53 9.62 27.30
CA GLU A 13 -26.13 10.81 26.71
C GLU A 13 -25.30 11.37 25.54
N ALA A 14 -23.99 11.46 25.67
CA ALA A 14 -23.08 11.88 24.59
C ALA A 14 -23.19 10.95 23.37
N MET A 15 -23.33 9.64 23.59
CA MET A 15 -23.54 8.66 22.53
C MET A 15 -24.89 8.84 21.84
N ILE A 16 -25.98 9.03 22.60
CA ILE A 16 -27.32 9.26 22.06
C ILE A 16 -27.36 10.53 21.19
N GLN A 17 -26.74 11.62 21.65
CA GLN A 17 -26.62 12.87 20.88
C GLN A 17 -25.89 12.68 19.53
N ARG A 18 -25.00 11.69 19.45
CA ARG A 18 -24.28 11.31 18.23
C ARG A 18 -25.00 10.27 17.38
N GLY A 19 -26.23 9.90 17.72
CA GLY A 19 -27.06 8.98 16.97
C GLY A 19 -26.78 7.49 17.22
N TYR A 20 -26.11 7.15 18.34
CA TYR A 20 -25.94 5.76 18.74
C TYR A 20 -27.25 5.26 19.39
N GLU A 21 -27.96 4.35 18.71
CA GLU A 21 -29.18 3.73 19.24
C GLU A 21 -28.87 2.49 20.09
N LYS A 22 -27.85 1.73 19.68
CA LYS A 22 -27.42 0.47 20.32
C LYS A 22 -25.90 0.31 20.24
N LEU A 23 -25.36 -0.52 21.11
CA LEU A 23 -23.94 -0.91 21.07
C LEU A 23 -23.67 -1.86 19.90
N THR A 24 -22.44 -1.81 19.41
CA THR A 24 -21.95 -2.83 18.48
C THR A 24 -21.60 -4.12 19.25
N PRO A 25 -21.56 -5.30 18.58
CA PRO A 25 -21.20 -6.55 19.26
C PRO A 25 -19.85 -6.52 19.99
N VAL A 26 -18.86 -5.77 19.49
CA VAL A 26 -17.58 -5.59 20.16
C VAL A 26 -17.72 -4.77 21.44
N GLN A 27 -18.52 -3.70 21.38
CA GLN A 27 -18.78 -2.84 22.54
C GLN A 27 -19.55 -3.58 23.62
N GLU A 28 -20.59 -4.34 23.22
CA GLU A 28 -21.39 -5.17 24.16
C GLU A 28 -20.52 -6.22 24.86
N GLU A 29 -19.59 -6.83 24.12
CA GLU A 29 -18.74 -7.87 24.69
C GLU A 29 -17.70 -7.29 25.67
N VAL A 30 -17.06 -6.17 25.31
CA VAL A 30 -16.01 -5.55 26.14
C VAL A 30 -16.57 -4.94 27.45
N ILE A 31 -17.82 -4.48 27.45
CA ILE A 31 -18.47 -3.85 28.60
C ILE A 31 -18.93 -4.85 29.68
N LYS A 32 -18.85 -6.15 29.43
CA LYS A 32 -19.27 -7.16 30.39
C LYS A 32 -18.48 -7.02 31.70
N LYS A 33 -19.18 -6.91 32.83
CA LYS A 33 -18.58 -6.68 34.15
C LYS A 33 -17.54 -7.71 34.59
N ASN A 34 -17.64 -8.96 34.07
CA ASN A 34 -16.68 -10.00 34.36
C ASN A 34 -15.32 -9.80 33.69
N TYR A 35 -15.15 -8.78 32.84
CA TYR A 35 -13.87 -8.42 32.21
C TYR A 35 -13.25 -7.14 32.77
N SER A 36 -13.89 -6.54 33.77
CA SER A 36 -13.41 -5.33 34.41
C SER A 36 -11.99 -5.51 34.98
N GLY A 37 -11.06 -4.65 34.59
CA GLY A 37 -9.67 -4.67 35.04
C GLY A 37 -8.81 -5.80 34.49
N LEU A 38 -9.39 -6.76 33.72
CA LEU A 38 -8.64 -7.85 33.10
C LEU A 38 -7.98 -7.40 31.79
N ASP A 39 -6.89 -8.04 31.45
CA ASP A 39 -6.27 -7.89 30.12
C ASP A 39 -7.14 -8.54 29.06
N LEU A 40 -7.30 -7.85 27.92
CA LEU A 40 -8.14 -8.35 26.82
C LEU A 40 -7.36 -8.46 25.52
N LEU A 41 -7.51 -9.59 24.84
CA LEU A 41 -7.08 -9.79 23.45
C LEU A 41 -8.32 -9.87 22.56
N VAL A 42 -8.66 -8.75 21.92
CA VAL A 42 -9.89 -8.60 21.14
C VAL A 42 -9.61 -8.74 19.65
N SER A 43 -10.19 -9.77 19.04
CA SER A 43 -10.16 -9.96 17.59
C SER A 43 -11.44 -9.42 16.97
N ALA A 44 -11.33 -8.30 16.23
CA ALA A 44 -12.46 -7.64 15.60
C ALA A 44 -12.05 -6.83 14.38
N GLN A 45 -12.91 -6.79 13.37
CA GLN A 45 -12.65 -6.10 12.11
C GLN A 45 -12.55 -4.58 12.27
N THR A 46 -11.90 -3.90 11.31
CA THR A 46 -11.87 -2.44 11.23
C THR A 46 -13.30 -1.92 11.00
N GLY A 47 -13.67 -0.83 11.71
CA GLY A 47 -15.03 -0.26 11.62
C GLY A 47 -16.08 -0.95 12.51
N SER A 48 -15.71 -1.90 13.37
CA SER A 48 -16.61 -2.55 14.32
C SER A 48 -16.89 -1.74 15.59
N GLY A 49 -16.35 -0.52 15.73
CA GLY A 49 -16.53 0.34 16.91
C GLY A 49 -15.54 0.06 18.04
N LYS A 50 -14.31 -0.42 17.71
CA LYS A 50 -13.24 -0.73 18.68
C LYS A 50 -12.85 0.46 19.55
N THR A 51 -12.77 1.67 18.97
CA THR A 51 -12.37 2.89 19.68
C THR A 51 -13.24 3.16 20.90
N ILE A 52 -14.54 3.08 20.71
CA ILE A 52 -15.49 3.27 21.82
C ILE A 52 -15.42 2.07 22.78
N ALA A 53 -15.20 0.84 22.29
CA ALA A 53 -15.07 -0.34 23.14
C ALA A 53 -13.91 -0.22 24.14
N PHE A 54 -12.69 0.14 23.68
CA PHE A 54 -11.60 0.38 24.64
C PHE A 54 -11.76 1.69 25.42
N GLY A 55 -12.50 2.67 24.91
CA GLY A 55 -12.93 3.85 25.63
C GLY A 55 -13.70 3.49 26.90
N PHE A 56 -14.62 2.55 26.84
CA PHE A 56 -15.34 2.03 28.01
C PHE A 56 -14.39 1.41 29.04
N SER A 57 -13.46 0.56 28.61
CA SER A 57 -12.48 -0.05 29.54
C SER A 57 -11.57 0.99 30.21
N ILE A 58 -11.16 2.05 29.47
CA ILE A 58 -10.39 3.17 30.04
C ILE A 58 -11.21 3.90 31.11
N VAL A 59 -12.47 4.18 30.83
CA VAL A 59 -13.39 4.84 31.79
C VAL A 59 -13.53 3.99 33.05
N GLU A 60 -13.85 2.72 32.90
CA GLU A 60 -14.03 1.80 34.01
C GLU A 60 -12.78 1.68 34.89
N ASN A 61 -11.62 1.51 34.29
CA ASN A 61 -10.36 1.30 35.00
C ASN A 61 -9.78 2.59 35.66
N ILE A 62 -10.02 3.77 35.08
CA ILE A 62 -9.45 5.01 35.54
C ILE A 62 -10.41 5.80 36.44
N LEU A 63 -11.67 5.94 36.01
CA LEU A 63 -12.68 6.69 36.79
C LEU A 63 -13.27 5.85 37.92
N GLY A 64 -13.53 4.55 37.67
CA GLY A 64 -14.20 3.70 38.65
C GLY A 64 -15.57 4.27 39.03
N LYS A 65 -15.68 4.84 40.24
CA LYS A 65 -16.90 5.52 40.76
C LYS A 65 -16.89 7.03 40.56
N ASP A 66 -15.76 7.63 40.15
CA ASP A 66 -15.66 9.06 39.90
C ASP A 66 -16.37 9.42 38.58
N ILE A 67 -16.89 10.65 38.51
CA ILE A 67 -17.57 11.15 37.28
C ILE A 67 -16.56 11.85 36.35
N TYR A 68 -15.53 12.49 36.90
CA TYR A 68 -14.56 13.30 36.17
C TYR A 68 -13.15 12.78 36.32
N PHE A 69 -12.35 12.92 35.27
CA PHE A 69 -10.92 12.63 35.32
C PHE A 69 -10.23 13.61 36.31
N LYS A 70 -9.57 13.05 37.32
CA LYS A 70 -8.78 13.86 38.27
C LYS A 70 -7.57 14.47 37.54
N LYS A 71 -7.21 15.70 37.95
CA LYS A 71 -5.96 16.32 37.49
C LYS A 71 -4.79 15.45 37.96
N SER A 72 -4.16 14.73 37.06
CA SER A 72 -2.97 13.92 37.34
C SER A 72 -1.71 14.65 36.86
N LYS A 73 -0.57 14.36 37.53
CA LYS A 73 0.73 14.89 37.10
C LYS A 73 1.27 14.15 35.88
N LEU A 74 0.93 12.89 35.73
CA LEU A 74 1.35 11.99 34.64
C LEU A 74 0.13 11.36 33.96
N PRO A 75 0.26 10.92 32.71
CA PRO A 75 -0.83 10.26 31.97
C PRO A 75 -1.22 8.94 32.63
N GLN A 76 -2.51 8.60 32.57
CA GLN A 76 -3.08 7.39 33.14
C GLN A 76 -3.45 6.35 32.08
N ALA A 77 -3.68 6.77 30.82
CA ALA A 77 -3.88 5.84 29.71
C ALA A 77 -2.96 6.17 28.54
N LEU A 78 -2.47 5.11 27.89
CA LEU A 78 -1.66 5.17 26.68
C LEU A 78 -2.30 4.34 25.59
N ILE A 79 -2.54 4.94 24.43
CA ILE A 79 -3.08 4.27 23.26
C ILE A 79 -2.04 4.31 22.14
N ILE A 80 -1.62 3.16 21.67
CA ILE A 80 -0.60 2.99 20.63
C ILE A 80 -1.27 2.49 19.37
N VAL A 81 -1.03 3.19 18.25
CA VAL A 81 -1.64 2.90 16.95
C VAL A 81 -0.60 2.98 15.84
N PRO A 82 -0.75 2.24 14.72
CA PRO A 82 0.27 2.15 13.67
C PRO A 82 0.50 3.44 12.89
N THR A 83 -0.53 4.27 12.73
CA THR A 83 -0.48 5.42 11.82
C THR A 83 -0.91 6.71 12.49
N ARG A 84 -0.44 7.84 11.92
CA ARG A 84 -0.75 9.19 12.39
C ARG A 84 -2.24 9.50 12.27
N GLU A 85 -2.81 9.10 11.15
CA GLU A 85 -4.21 9.34 10.82
C GLU A 85 -5.12 8.61 11.81
N LEU A 86 -4.81 7.34 12.10
CA LEU A 86 -5.55 6.58 13.10
C LEU A 86 -5.40 7.21 14.50
N ALA A 87 -4.20 7.70 14.86
CA ALA A 87 -4.00 8.38 16.12
C ALA A 87 -4.88 9.64 16.26
N LEU A 88 -4.97 10.44 15.20
CA LEU A 88 -5.81 11.63 15.18
C LEU A 88 -7.30 11.27 15.21
N GLN A 89 -7.70 10.22 14.50
CA GLN A 89 -9.08 9.69 14.51
C GLN A 89 -9.45 9.21 15.91
N VAL A 90 -8.64 8.33 16.52
CA VAL A 90 -8.85 7.83 17.89
C VAL A 90 -8.90 8.97 18.90
N LYS A 91 -7.99 9.95 18.79
CA LYS A 91 -8.03 11.14 19.64
C LYS A 91 -9.36 11.88 19.51
N ASN A 92 -9.82 12.15 18.28
CA ASN A 92 -11.06 12.88 18.04
C ASN A 92 -12.28 12.09 18.53
N GLU A 93 -12.31 10.78 18.30
CA GLU A 93 -13.39 9.90 18.79
C GLU A 93 -13.44 9.89 20.33
N LEU A 94 -12.30 9.74 20.99
CA LEU A 94 -12.27 9.77 22.45
C LEU A 94 -12.51 11.17 23.04
N THR A 95 -12.17 12.24 22.33
CA THR A 95 -12.39 13.61 22.81
C THR A 95 -13.88 13.88 22.99
N TRP A 96 -14.72 13.59 22.00
CA TRP A 96 -16.16 13.76 22.16
C TRP A 96 -16.77 12.72 23.10
N PHE A 97 -16.26 11.49 23.07
CA PHE A 97 -16.77 10.40 23.91
C PHE A 97 -16.57 10.67 25.40
N LEU A 98 -15.46 11.32 25.77
CA LEU A 98 -15.08 11.62 27.14
C LEU A 98 -15.20 13.12 27.51
N GLU A 99 -15.87 13.90 26.66
CA GLU A 99 -16.06 15.34 26.86
C GLU A 99 -16.78 15.62 28.19
N SER A 100 -17.85 14.87 28.46
CA SER A 100 -18.61 14.95 29.71
C SER A 100 -17.82 14.56 30.96
N CYS A 101 -16.66 13.90 30.82
CA CYS A 101 -15.80 13.47 31.91
C CYS A 101 -14.57 14.36 32.10
N ASP A 102 -14.44 15.50 31.40
CA ASP A 102 -13.31 16.44 31.42
C ASP A 102 -11.92 15.79 31.19
N ALA A 103 -11.87 14.81 30.27
CA ALA A 103 -10.63 14.12 29.95
C ALA A 103 -9.74 14.97 29.03
N LYS A 104 -8.49 15.19 29.43
CA LYS A 104 -7.48 15.82 28.56
C LYS A 104 -6.76 14.79 27.72
N ILE A 105 -6.98 14.85 26.40
CA ILE A 105 -6.47 13.89 25.43
C ILE A 105 -5.53 14.60 24.46
N ILE A 106 -4.31 14.10 24.31
CA ILE A 106 -3.35 14.62 23.32
C ILE A 106 -2.87 13.52 22.38
N SER A 107 -2.34 13.94 21.22
CA SER A 107 -1.69 13.03 20.29
C SER A 107 -0.19 13.29 20.17
N CYS A 108 0.60 12.21 20.09
CA CYS A 108 2.04 12.21 19.82
C CYS A 108 2.32 11.42 18.55
N VAL A 109 2.47 12.11 17.41
CA VAL A 109 2.59 11.45 16.10
C VAL A 109 3.75 12.01 15.30
N GLY A 110 4.49 11.15 14.61
CA GLY A 110 5.61 11.56 13.77
C GLY A 110 5.18 12.57 12.69
N GLY A 111 6.09 13.48 12.28
CA GLY A 111 5.83 14.47 11.21
C GLY A 111 4.99 15.68 11.61
N MET A 112 4.53 15.76 12.84
CA MET A 112 3.96 16.97 13.46
C MET A 112 5.06 17.77 14.19
N ASP A 113 4.75 19.03 14.53
CA ASP A 113 5.68 19.88 15.27
C ASP A 113 5.97 19.32 16.66
N ILE A 114 7.18 18.82 16.85
CA ILE A 114 7.62 18.23 18.13
C ILE A 114 7.61 19.24 19.28
N ARG A 115 7.74 20.55 18.99
CA ARG A 115 7.70 21.60 20.02
C ARG A 115 6.27 21.81 20.51
N ALA A 116 5.29 21.76 19.62
CA ALA A 116 3.88 21.82 19.99
C ALA A 116 3.49 20.59 20.81
N GLU A 117 3.94 19.39 20.46
CA GLU A 117 3.68 18.18 21.25
C GLU A 117 4.31 18.27 22.65
N LYS A 118 5.54 18.77 22.78
CA LYS A 118 6.18 18.97 24.09
C LYS A 118 5.37 19.92 24.98
N ARG A 119 4.88 21.04 24.45
CA ARG A 119 3.99 21.96 25.19
C ARG A 119 2.69 21.29 25.61
N ASN A 120 2.10 20.47 24.74
CA ASN A 120 0.88 19.72 25.07
C ASN A 120 1.12 18.67 26.15
N LEU A 121 2.28 18.01 26.18
CA LEU A 121 2.68 17.09 27.27
C LEU A 121 2.83 17.82 28.61
N GLU A 122 3.32 19.05 28.61
CA GLU A 122 3.44 19.90 29.80
C GLU A 122 2.07 20.29 30.40
N MET A 123 0.98 20.22 29.58
CA MET A 123 -0.40 20.45 30.07
C MET A 123 -0.96 19.28 30.90
N LYS A 124 -0.17 18.25 31.18
CA LYS A 124 -0.51 17.08 31.99
C LYS A 124 -1.78 16.38 31.51
N PRO A 125 -1.76 15.77 30.33
CA PRO A 125 -2.89 15.05 29.79
C PRO A 125 -3.20 13.79 30.61
N ASN A 126 -4.48 13.39 30.62
CA ASN A 126 -4.91 12.10 31.19
C ASN A 126 -4.63 10.94 30.25
N ILE A 127 -4.85 11.16 28.94
CA ILE A 127 -4.77 10.13 27.91
C ILE A 127 -3.83 10.60 26.80
N ILE A 128 -2.95 9.71 26.37
CA ILE A 128 -2.06 9.94 25.24
C ILE A 128 -2.36 8.92 24.14
N VAL A 129 -2.53 9.41 22.92
CA VAL A 129 -2.64 8.59 21.71
C VAL A 129 -1.41 8.82 20.85
N GLY A 130 -0.70 7.78 20.44
CA GLY A 130 0.50 8.01 19.65
C GLY A 130 0.93 6.87 18.76
N THR A 131 1.89 7.19 17.88
CA THR A 131 2.57 6.19 17.04
C THR A 131 3.85 5.72 17.72
N PRO A 132 4.25 4.42 17.56
CA PRO A 132 5.35 3.82 18.32
C PRO A 132 6.64 4.66 18.30
N GLY A 133 7.18 4.97 17.14
CA GLY A 133 8.45 5.72 17.04
C GLY A 133 8.41 7.10 17.71
N ARG A 134 7.29 7.86 17.62
CA ARG A 134 7.18 9.18 18.26
C ARG A 134 7.03 9.08 19.77
N LEU A 135 6.31 8.09 20.27
CA LEU A 135 6.20 7.83 21.70
C LEU A 135 7.58 7.49 22.28
N ARG A 136 8.33 6.62 21.59
CA ARG A 136 9.70 6.28 21.96
C ARG A 136 10.62 7.51 21.98
N ASP A 137 10.58 8.38 20.97
CA ASP A 137 11.33 9.65 20.92
C ASP A 137 11.06 10.52 22.18
N HIS A 138 9.78 10.62 22.59
CA HIS A 138 9.41 11.40 23.79
C HIS A 138 9.84 10.73 25.10
N ILE A 139 9.82 9.40 25.18
CA ILE A 139 10.30 8.63 26.34
C ILE A 139 11.82 8.77 26.47
N GLU A 140 12.57 8.52 25.39
CA GLU A 140 14.04 8.62 25.37
C GLU A 140 14.51 10.05 25.67
N SER A 141 13.77 11.07 25.21
CA SER A 141 14.04 12.49 25.55
C SER A 141 13.54 12.91 26.94
N GLN A 142 13.03 11.99 27.75
CA GLN A 142 12.49 12.22 29.10
C GLN A 142 11.36 13.28 29.16
N LYS A 143 10.62 13.46 28.06
CA LYS A 143 9.47 14.35 27.99
C LYS A 143 8.15 13.65 28.29
N LEU A 144 8.12 12.33 28.14
CA LEU A 144 6.99 11.47 28.44
C LEU A 144 7.39 10.48 29.53
N ASN A 145 6.69 10.54 30.66
CA ASN A 145 6.85 9.61 31.76
C ASN A 145 5.58 8.76 31.90
N LEU A 146 5.72 7.45 31.86
CA LEU A 146 4.62 6.47 31.83
C LEU A 146 4.41 5.75 33.18
N LYS A 147 5.01 6.23 34.28
CA LYS A 147 4.97 5.54 35.60
C LYS A 147 3.58 5.42 36.22
N ASP A 148 2.64 6.30 35.87
CA ASP A 148 1.27 6.31 36.41
C ASP A 148 0.25 5.70 35.45
N ILE A 149 0.71 5.03 34.39
CA ILE A 149 -0.17 4.37 33.42
C ILE A 149 -0.93 3.22 34.10
N LYS A 150 -2.25 3.28 34.00
CA LYS A 150 -3.17 2.23 34.46
C LYS A 150 -3.68 1.36 33.32
N THR A 151 -3.85 1.94 32.12
CA THR A 151 -4.35 1.23 30.95
C THR A 151 -3.48 1.51 29.74
N VAL A 152 -3.04 0.44 29.07
CA VAL A 152 -2.38 0.48 27.78
C VAL A 152 -3.27 -0.17 26.73
N VAL A 153 -3.47 0.50 25.60
CA VAL A 153 -4.21 -0.02 24.45
C VAL A 153 -3.27 -0.11 23.26
N LEU A 154 -3.25 -1.28 22.63
CA LEU A 154 -2.62 -1.50 21.34
C LEU A 154 -3.73 -1.72 20.31
N ASP A 155 -4.01 -0.73 19.45
CA ASP A 155 -5.01 -0.88 18.38
C ASP A 155 -4.32 -1.13 17.04
N GLU A 156 -4.89 -2.03 16.24
CA GLU A 156 -4.28 -2.57 15.02
C GLU A 156 -2.87 -3.14 15.28
N ALA A 157 -2.74 -3.96 16.35
CA ALA A 157 -1.46 -4.50 16.78
C ALA A 157 -0.75 -5.34 15.71
N ASP A 158 -1.50 -6.10 14.90
CA ASP A 158 -0.99 -6.84 13.74
C ASP A 158 -0.33 -5.92 12.71
N GLU A 159 -0.95 -4.79 12.42
CA GLU A 159 -0.42 -3.78 11.51
C GLU A 159 0.89 -3.15 12.03
N MET A 160 0.98 -2.89 13.34
CA MET A 160 2.21 -2.36 13.94
C MET A 160 3.38 -3.32 13.78
N LEU A 161 3.16 -4.63 13.98
CA LEU A 161 4.20 -5.64 13.78
C LEU A 161 4.58 -5.80 12.30
N ASP A 162 3.62 -5.75 11.38
CA ASP A 162 3.85 -5.80 9.94
C ASP A 162 4.65 -4.59 9.44
N MET A 163 4.48 -3.43 10.06
CA MET A 163 5.25 -2.22 9.78
C MET A 163 6.65 -2.22 10.41
N GLY A 164 6.98 -3.22 11.23
CA GLY A 164 8.29 -3.38 11.85
C GLY A 164 8.48 -2.63 13.17
N PHE A 165 7.42 -2.15 13.81
CA PHE A 165 7.46 -1.43 15.08
C PHE A 165 7.64 -2.31 16.33
N LYS A 166 8.04 -3.58 16.14
CA LYS A 166 8.18 -4.52 17.26
C LYS A 166 9.11 -3.98 18.36
N GLU A 167 10.32 -3.54 17.99
CA GLU A 167 11.33 -3.03 18.91
C GLU A 167 10.86 -1.74 19.61
N ASP A 168 10.14 -0.87 18.92
CA ASP A 168 9.58 0.35 19.49
C ASP A 168 8.47 0.02 20.50
N LEU A 169 7.60 -0.95 20.20
CA LEU A 169 6.54 -1.41 21.09
C LEU A 169 7.12 -2.01 22.38
N GLU A 170 8.08 -2.94 22.25
CA GLU A 170 8.76 -3.56 23.37
C GLU A 170 9.40 -2.47 24.26
N ALA A 171 10.16 -1.53 23.67
CA ALA A 171 10.78 -0.44 24.42
C ALA A 171 9.79 0.47 25.16
N ILE A 172 8.59 0.73 24.58
CA ILE A 172 7.56 1.53 25.24
C ILE A 172 6.93 0.73 26.39
N LEU A 173 6.53 -0.51 26.14
CA LEU A 173 5.85 -1.36 27.11
C LEU A 173 6.74 -1.64 28.34
N ASP A 174 8.04 -1.80 28.16
CA ASP A 174 9.03 -1.99 29.24
C ASP A 174 9.14 -0.78 30.17
N THR A 175 8.73 0.42 29.72
CA THR A 175 8.73 1.64 30.57
C THR A 175 7.42 1.85 31.34
N THR A 176 6.41 1.02 31.11
CA THR A 176 5.12 1.09 31.81
C THR A 176 5.13 0.22 33.07
N PRO A 177 4.28 0.52 34.08
CA PRO A 177 4.18 -0.30 35.29
C PRO A 177 3.85 -1.77 34.99
N GLU A 178 4.27 -2.68 35.87
CA GLU A 178 3.87 -4.10 35.77
C GLU A 178 2.38 -4.27 36.06
N GLU A 179 1.84 -3.55 37.01
CA GLU A 179 0.41 -3.54 37.35
C GLU A 179 -0.34 -2.52 36.48
N LYS A 180 -0.82 -2.97 35.36
CA LYS A 180 -1.64 -2.19 34.43
C LYS A 180 -2.59 -3.13 33.70
N GLN A 181 -3.66 -2.59 33.19
CA GLN A 181 -4.52 -3.29 32.22
C GLN A 181 -3.95 -3.12 30.81
N THR A 182 -3.75 -4.22 30.10
CA THR A 182 -3.28 -4.20 28.71
C THR A 182 -4.37 -4.73 27.76
N LEU A 183 -4.85 -3.85 26.88
CA LEU A 183 -5.88 -4.15 25.90
C LEU A 183 -5.24 -4.25 24.51
N MET A 184 -5.34 -5.39 23.86
CA MET A 184 -4.86 -5.58 22.49
C MET A 184 -6.03 -5.79 21.55
N PHE A 185 -6.16 -4.89 20.57
CA PHE A 185 -7.14 -4.97 19.49
C PHE A 185 -6.43 -5.25 18.18
N SER A 186 -6.90 -6.27 17.46
CA SER A 186 -6.30 -6.70 16.19
C SER A 186 -7.37 -7.29 15.28
N ALA A 187 -7.21 -7.13 13.96
CA ALA A 187 -8.08 -7.80 13.01
C ALA A 187 -7.74 -9.30 12.93
N THR A 188 -6.45 -9.63 13.08
CA THR A 188 -5.93 -11.00 13.04
C THR A 188 -5.06 -11.28 14.27
N VAL A 189 -4.96 -12.57 14.66
CA VAL A 189 -4.10 -12.98 15.78
C VAL A 189 -3.06 -14.00 15.28
N PRO A 190 -2.06 -13.56 14.49
CA PRO A 190 -0.95 -14.42 14.10
C PRO A 190 -0.07 -14.79 15.30
N LYS A 191 0.83 -15.75 15.11
CA LYS A 191 1.73 -16.23 16.18
C LYS A 191 2.57 -15.11 16.82
N THR A 192 2.88 -14.06 16.05
CA THR A 192 3.62 -12.88 16.54
C THR A 192 2.81 -12.08 17.53
N ILE A 193 1.52 -11.84 17.27
CA ILE A 193 0.60 -11.18 18.19
C ILE A 193 0.35 -12.05 19.43
N ALA A 194 0.13 -13.35 19.24
CA ALA A 194 -0.04 -14.27 20.38
C ALA A 194 1.19 -14.30 21.29
N LYS A 195 2.40 -14.13 20.73
CA LYS A 195 3.63 -14.01 21.51
C LYS A 195 3.67 -12.68 22.27
N LEU A 196 3.42 -11.56 21.59
CA LEU A 196 3.38 -10.23 22.22
C LEU A 196 2.36 -10.20 23.38
N ALA A 197 1.17 -10.78 23.16
CA ALA A 197 0.15 -10.90 24.20
C ALA A 197 0.68 -11.71 25.40
N LYS A 198 1.35 -12.86 25.16
CA LYS A 198 1.92 -13.65 26.23
C LYS A 198 3.03 -12.93 27.02
N ASP A 199 3.81 -12.08 26.35
CA ASP A 199 4.93 -11.37 26.97
C ASP A 199 4.46 -10.14 27.78
N TYR A 200 3.33 -9.49 27.41
CA TYR A 200 2.88 -8.22 28.01
C TYR A 200 1.46 -8.20 28.58
N GLN A 201 0.74 -9.31 28.56
CA GLN A 201 -0.58 -9.45 29.19
C GLN A 201 -0.56 -10.55 30.28
N LYS A 202 -1.36 -10.33 31.34
CA LYS A 202 -1.55 -11.27 32.45
C LYS A 202 -2.94 -11.91 32.30
N ASP A 203 -2.99 -13.22 32.17
CA ASP A 203 -4.26 -14.01 32.07
C ASP A 203 -5.33 -13.40 31.16
N ALA A 204 -4.90 -12.94 29.99
CA ALA A 204 -5.75 -12.18 29.08
C ALA A 204 -6.97 -12.97 28.60
N VAL A 205 -8.14 -12.36 28.68
CA VAL A 205 -9.36 -12.91 28.12
C VAL A 205 -9.36 -12.68 26.62
N ARG A 206 -9.51 -13.77 25.86
CA ARG A 206 -9.61 -13.70 24.41
C ARG A 206 -11.04 -13.53 23.96
N ILE A 207 -11.33 -12.38 23.36
CA ILE A 207 -12.64 -12.03 22.80
C ILE A 207 -12.54 -12.10 21.27
N THR A 208 -13.41 -12.90 20.64
CA THR A 208 -13.50 -12.96 19.18
C THR A 208 -14.92 -12.57 18.77
N VAL A 209 -15.05 -11.40 18.15
CA VAL A 209 -16.34 -10.89 17.70
C VAL A 209 -16.41 -10.96 16.17
N GLY A 210 -17.45 -11.62 15.68
CA GLY A 210 -17.60 -11.96 14.28
C GLY A 210 -16.93 -13.31 13.95
N LYS A 211 -17.44 -13.99 12.94
CA LYS A 211 -16.78 -15.18 12.41
C LYS A 211 -15.49 -14.71 11.73
N SER A 212 -14.34 -15.09 12.23
CA SER A 212 -13.01 -14.72 11.69
C SER A 212 -12.80 -15.08 10.21
N ASN A 213 -13.71 -15.82 9.62
CA ASN A 213 -13.68 -16.31 8.24
C ASN A 213 -14.96 -15.95 7.46
N ALA A 214 -15.83 -15.03 7.94
CA ALA A 214 -16.98 -14.62 7.15
C ALA A 214 -16.49 -13.67 6.05
N GLN A 215 -16.71 -14.06 4.81
CA GLN A 215 -16.66 -13.15 3.66
C GLN A 215 -17.46 -11.89 4.04
N HIS A 216 -16.91 -10.70 3.78
CA HIS A 216 -17.66 -9.46 3.94
C HIS A 216 -18.91 -9.56 3.07
N VAL A 217 -20.07 -9.75 3.69
CA VAL A 217 -21.36 -9.98 3.00
C VAL A 217 -21.71 -8.82 2.07
N ASP A 218 -21.21 -7.63 2.40
CA ASP A 218 -21.48 -6.39 1.67
C ASP A 218 -20.44 -6.11 0.56
N ILE A 219 -19.47 -7.00 0.31
CA ILE A 219 -18.45 -6.82 -0.72
C ILE A 219 -18.60 -7.85 -1.83
N GLU A 220 -18.84 -7.36 -3.06
CA GLU A 220 -18.79 -8.18 -4.26
C GLU A 220 -17.34 -8.30 -4.75
N TYR A 221 -16.78 -9.52 -4.74
CA TYR A 221 -15.43 -9.78 -5.21
C TYR A 221 -15.39 -10.21 -6.67
N LYS A 222 -14.62 -9.50 -7.51
CA LYS A 222 -14.38 -9.83 -8.92
C LYS A 222 -12.89 -10.03 -9.18
N ALA A 223 -12.55 -11.13 -9.85
CA ALA A 223 -11.18 -11.41 -10.29
C ALA A 223 -11.10 -11.26 -11.81
N PHE A 224 -10.42 -10.22 -12.29
CA PHE A 224 -10.28 -9.94 -13.71
C PHE A 224 -9.02 -10.60 -14.27
N LYS A 225 -9.19 -11.54 -15.20
CA LYS A 225 -8.08 -12.13 -15.94
C LYS A 225 -7.55 -11.15 -16.96
N ILE A 226 -6.28 -10.75 -16.84
CA ILE A 226 -5.65 -9.75 -17.69
C ILE A 226 -4.36 -10.25 -18.35
N VAL A 227 -3.99 -9.62 -19.46
CA VAL A 227 -2.62 -9.65 -19.96
C VAL A 227 -1.80 -8.62 -19.20
N SER A 228 -0.58 -8.95 -18.78
CA SER A 228 0.24 -8.06 -17.93
C SER A 228 0.50 -6.68 -18.56
N SER A 229 0.50 -6.57 -19.90
CA SER A 229 0.67 -5.28 -20.60
C SER A 229 -0.56 -4.37 -20.54
N ASP A 230 -1.72 -4.90 -20.21
CA ASP A 230 -3.00 -4.21 -20.29
C ASP A 230 -3.56 -3.85 -18.89
N GLN A 231 -2.73 -3.98 -17.87
CA GLN A 231 -3.11 -3.72 -16.46
C GLN A 231 -3.67 -2.31 -16.28
N GLU A 232 -3.01 -1.29 -16.81
CA GLU A 232 -3.43 0.10 -16.69
C GLU A 232 -4.72 0.37 -17.47
N ASN A 233 -4.83 -0.17 -18.68
CA ASN A 233 -6.02 -0.06 -19.50
C ASN A 233 -7.23 -0.72 -18.84
N ALA A 234 -7.02 -1.90 -18.23
CA ALA A 234 -8.07 -2.59 -17.47
C ALA A 234 -8.55 -1.77 -16.25
N ILE A 235 -7.63 -1.04 -15.58
CA ILE A 235 -8.00 -0.13 -14.48
C ILE A 235 -8.86 1.02 -15.01
N ILE A 236 -8.44 1.69 -16.09
CA ILE A 236 -9.18 2.79 -16.70
C ILE A 236 -10.58 2.33 -17.11
N ASN A 237 -10.69 1.18 -17.79
CA ASN A 237 -11.97 0.61 -18.18
C ASN A 237 -12.85 0.26 -16.99
N THR A 238 -12.26 -0.28 -15.93
CA THR A 238 -12.98 -0.60 -14.68
C THR A 238 -13.56 0.68 -14.05
N LEU A 239 -12.76 1.75 -13.93
CA LEU A 239 -13.22 3.04 -13.40
C LEU A 239 -14.35 3.64 -14.25
N ARG A 240 -14.26 3.50 -15.56
CA ARG A 240 -15.28 3.96 -16.52
C ARG A 240 -16.57 3.13 -16.44
N TYR A 241 -16.43 1.81 -16.30
CA TYR A 241 -17.59 0.91 -16.22
C TYR A 241 -18.40 1.13 -14.95
N TYR A 242 -17.74 1.24 -13.79
CA TYR A 242 -18.45 1.41 -12.51
C TYR A 242 -18.85 2.84 -12.23
N GLU A 243 -18.16 3.84 -12.78
CA GLU A 243 -18.39 5.27 -12.51
C GLU A 243 -18.54 5.60 -11.02
N ALA A 244 -17.85 4.83 -10.17
CA ALA A 244 -17.92 4.96 -8.73
C ALA A 244 -17.56 6.39 -8.28
N THR A 245 -18.31 6.92 -7.32
CA THR A 245 -18.11 8.27 -6.78
C THR A 245 -16.75 8.37 -6.11
N ASN A 246 -16.38 7.36 -5.32
CA ASN A 246 -15.11 7.26 -4.63
C ASN A 246 -14.48 5.89 -4.84
N SER A 247 -13.24 5.88 -5.32
CA SER A 247 -12.50 4.65 -5.61
C SER A 247 -11.10 4.69 -5.02
N ILE A 248 -10.56 3.52 -4.65
CA ILE A 248 -9.15 3.37 -4.31
C ILE A 248 -8.47 2.30 -5.17
N ILE A 249 -7.25 2.61 -5.62
CA ILE A 249 -6.40 1.69 -6.39
C ILE A 249 -5.17 1.38 -5.58
N PHE A 250 -4.95 0.09 -5.27
CA PHE A 250 -3.77 -0.36 -4.56
C PHE A 250 -2.66 -0.78 -5.51
N CYS A 251 -1.51 -0.11 -5.43
CA CYS A 251 -0.29 -0.41 -6.18
C CYS A 251 0.83 -0.89 -5.25
N ALA A 252 1.67 -1.81 -5.73
CA ALA A 252 2.74 -2.40 -4.94
C ALA A 252 3.90 -1.44 -4.64
N THR A 253 4.13 -0.42 -5.48
CA THR A 253 5.27 0.49 -5.36
C THR A 253 4.88 1.95 -5.52
N ARG A 254 5.68 2.86 -4.94
CA ARG A 254 5.53 4.32 -5.07
C ARG A 254 5.59 4.78 -6.53
N MET A 255 6.50 4.21 -7.30
CA MET A 255 6.61 4.52 -8.74
C MET A 255 5.34 4.16 -9.50
N ALA A 256 4.73 3.00 -9.20
CA ALA A 256 3.47 2.60 -9.79
C ALA A 256 2.31 3.53 -9.39
N VAL A 257 2.29 4.02 -8.14
CA VAL A 257 1.31 5.02 -7.67
C VAL A 257 1.44 6.30 -8.49
N ASN A 258 2.63 6.87 -8.58
CA ASN A 258 2.86 8.13 -9.30
C ASN A 258 2.54 7.98 -10.79
N HIS A 259 2.98 6.87 -11.41
CA HIS A 259 2.72 6.58 -12.82
C HIS A 259 1.21 6.43 -13.09
N MET A 260 0.50 5.63 -12.29
CA MET A 260 -0.94 5.44 -12.45
C MET A 260 -1.71 6.74 -12.23
N THR A 261 -1.36 7.53 -11.21
CA THR A 261 -2.00 8.83 -10.96
C THR A 261 -1.83 9.77 -12.15
N SER A 262 -0.61 9.90 -12.70
CA SER A 262 -0.36 10.72 -13.89
C SER A 262 -1.15 10.22 -15.10
N ARG A 263 -1.24 8.89 -15.28
CA ARG A 263 -1.99 8.29 -16.37
C ARG A 263 -3.49 8.57 -16.28
N LEU A 264 -4.07 8.49 -15.09
CA LEU A 264 -5.48 8.80 -14.84
C LEU A 264 -5.77 10.28 -15.08
N THR A 265 -4.91 11.17 -14.55
CA THR A 265 -5.05 12.62 -14.74
C THR A 265 -4.98 13.01 -16.22
N ASN A 266 -4.06 12.42 -17.00
CA ASN A 266 -3.96 12.63 -18.44
C ASN A 266 -5.19 12.14 -19.22
N ARG A 267 -6.03 11.28 -18.61
CA ARG A 267 -7.30 10.81 -19.17
C ARG A 267 -8.52 11.57 -18.64
N GLY A 268 -8.29 12.68 -17.93
CA GLY A 268 -9.37 13.50 -17.36
C GLY A 268 -10.01 12.90 -16.11
N ILE A 269 -9.46 11.80 -15.55
CA ILE A 269 -9.94 11.21 -14.30
C ILE A 269 -9.25 11.91 -13.14
N SER A 270 -10.03 12.58 -12.28
CA SER A 270 -9.49 13.26 -11.11
C SER A 270 -8.95 12.25 -10.09
N ALA A 271 -7.62 12.20 -9.95
CA ALA A 271 -6.93 11.25 -9.10
C ALA A 271 -5.91 11.92 -8.17
N VAL A 272 -5.76 11.37 -6.97
CA VAL A 272 -4.74 11.77 -6.00
C VAL A 272 -3.84 10.59 -5.66
N ALA A 273 -2.54 10.87 -5.46
CA ALA A 273 -1.58 9.87 -5.03
C ALA A 273 -1.45 9.86 -3.51
N LEU A 274 -1.34 8.65 -2.92
CA LEU A 274 -0.98 8.47 -1.51
C LEU A 274 0.17 7.48 -1.40
N SER A 275 1.36 8.01 -1.10
CA SER A 275 2.58 7.21 -0.89
C SER A 275 3.32 7.66 0.37
N GLY A 276 4.28 6.85 0.83
CA GLY A 276 5.05 7.17 2.03
C GLY A 276 6.05 8.32 1.88
N GLU A 277 6.20 8.90 0.69
CA GLU A 277 7.09 10.05 0.43
C GLU A 277 6.39 11.40 0.61
N LEU A 278 5.06 11.41 0.59
CA LEU A 278 4.30 12.63 0.78
C LEU A 278 4.56 13.23 2.16
N SER A 279 4.75 14.53 2.19
CA SER A 279 4.70 15.29 3.43
C SER A 279 3.30 15.18 4.07
N GLN A 280 3.20 15.46 5.37
CA GLN A 280 1.90 15.39 6.05
C GLN A 280 0.88 16.38 5.47
N ASN A 281 1.33 17.54 5.01
CA ASN A 281 0.47 18.53 4.36
C ASN A 281 -0.08 18.02 3.04
N GLU A 282 0.76 17.48 2.17
CA GLU A 282 0.31 16.90 0.89
C GLU A 282 -0.66 15.75 1.10
N ARG A 283 -0.41 14.89 2.11
CA ARG A 283 -1.30 13.80 2.48
C ARG A 283 -2.67 14.31 2.95
N ASN A 284 -2.68 15.33 3.82
CA ASN A 284 -3.91 15.97 4.26
C ASN A 284 -4.69 16.61 3.11
N MET A 285 -3.99 17.27 2.17
CA MET A 285 -4.60 17.84 0.98
C MET A 285 -5.23 16.77 0.07
N ALA A 286 -4.55 15.63 -0.13
CA ALA A 286 -5.08 14.51 -0.91
C ALA A 286 -6.34 13.93 -0.26
N LEU A 287 -6.34 13.71 1.05
CA LEU A 287 -7.51 13.23 1.79
C LEU A 287 -8.67 14.23 1.75
N GLN A 288 -8.37 15.52 1.89
CA GLN A 288 -9.37 16.58 1.79
C GLN A 288 -9.98 16.64 0.37
N ALA A 289 -9.18 16.45 -0.68
CA ALA A 289 -9.66 16.41 -2.06
C ALA A 289 -10.63 15.23 -2.27
N MET A 290 -10.37 14.05 -1.68
CA MET A 290 -11.30 12.91 -1.70
C MET A 290 -12.59 13.22 -0.93
N ARG A 291 -12.49 13.78 0.29
CA ARG A 291 -13.67 14.11 1.11
C ARG A 291 -14.56 15.17 0.50
N SER A 292 -14.00 16.13 -0.21
CA SER A 292 -14.74 17.18 -0.90
C SER A 292 -15.14 16.83 -2.34
N SER A 293 -15.00 15.55 -2.74
CA SER A 293 -15.30 15.04 -4.09
C SER A 293 -14.56 15.78 -5.23
N LYS A 294 -13.49 16.53 -4.91
CA LYS A 294 -12.59 17.13 -5.92
C LYS A 294 -11.73 16.08 -6.62
N ALA A 295 -11.42 15.00 -5.93
CA ALA A 295 -10.79 13.82 -6.50
C ALA A 295 -11.70 12.62 -6.32
N ARG A 296 -11.86 11.83 -7.38
CA ARG A 296 -12.72 10.64 -7.43
C ARG A 296 -11.94 9.35 -7.17
N VAL A 297 -10.64 9.37 -7.44
CA VAL A 297 -9.78 8.20 -7.36
C VAL A 297 -8.57 8.49 -6.46
N CYS A 298 -8.35 7.61 -5.48
CA CYS A 298 -7.14 7.58 -4.67
C CYS A 298 -6.24 6.44 -5.17
N VAL A 299 -5.00 6.73 -5.57
CA VAL A 299 -4.00 5.70 -5.91
C VAL A 299 -3.02 5.60 -4.76
N ALA A 300 -2.90 4.43 -4.14
CA ALA A 300 -2.17 4.28 -2.88
C ALA A 300 -1.29 3.03 -2.82
N THR A 301 -0.23 3.11 -2.00
CA THR A 301 0.46 1.91 -1.50
C THR A 301 -0.22 1.41 -0.22
N ASP A 302 -0.02 0.12 0.14
CA ASP A 302 -0.55 -0.46 1.38
C ASP A 302 -0.23 0.40 2.60
N VAL A 303 1.06 0.73 2.78
CA VAL A 303 1.54 1.50 3.93
C VAL A 303 0.88 2.88 4.01
N ALA A 304 0.66 3.53 2.87
CA ALA A 304 0.07 4.85 2.84
C ALA A 304 -1.46 4.84 3.03
N ALA A 305 -2.13 3.74 2.67
CA ALA A 305 -3.58 3.60 2.81
C ALA A 305 -4.03 3.06 4.18
N ARG A 306 -3.09 2.58 5.00
CA ARG A 306 -3.39 2.09 6.36
C ARG A 306 -3.83 3.23 7.26
N GLY A 307 -4.80 2.96 8.13
CA GLY A 307 -5.34 3.94 9.07
C GLY A 307 -6.07 5.13 8.42
N LEU A 308 -6.32 5.10 7.09
CA LEU A 308 -7.08 6.15 6.44
C LEU A 308 -8.58 5.95 6.63
N ASP A 309 -9.20 7.00 7.10
CA ASP A 309 -10.65 7.16 7.04
C ASP A 309 -11.02 7.88 5.73
N LEU A 310 -11.18 7.07 4.67
CA LEU A 310 -11.71 7.54 3.40
C LEU A 310 -13.23 7.37 3.40
N PRO A 311 -13.98 8.42 3.05
CA PRO A 311 -15.43 8.33 3.05
C PRO A 311 -15.92 7.39 1.94
N ASN A 312 -16.84 6.50 2.28
CA ASN A 312 -17.71 5.78 1.35
C ASN A 312 -17.04 5.34 0.04
N LEU A 313 -16.04 4.44 0.14
CA LEU A 313 -15.45 3.87 -1.06
C LEU A 313 -16.43 2.86 -1.67
N ASP A 314 -16.85 3.11 -2.90
CA ASP A 314 -17.74 2.21 -3.65
C ASP A 314 -16.95 1.12 -4.37
N LEU A 315 -15.72 1.44 -4.78
CA LEU A 315 -14.87 0.58 -5.59
C LEU A 315 -13.44 0.51 -5.03
N VAL A 316 -12.96 -0.71 -4.84
CA VAL A 316 -11.57 -1.03 -4.50
C VAL A 316 -10.95 -1.81 -5.64
N ILE A 317 -9.83 -1.35 -6.18
CA ILE A 317 -9.09 -2.02 -7.24
C ILE A 317 -7.71 -2.44 -6.72
N HIS A 318 -7.43 -3.73 -6.76
CA HIS A 318 -6.09 -4.24 -6.54
C HIS A 318 -5.35 -4.29 -7.89
N ALA A 319 -4.57 -3.26 -8.19
CA ALA A 319 -3.70 -3.26 -9.37
C ALA A 319 -2.69 -4.40 -9.29
N ASP A 320 -2.15 -4.64 -8.10
CA ASP A 320 -1.24 -5.75 -7.81
C ASP A 320 -1.85 -6.74 -6.83
N ILE A 321 -1.64 -8.04 -7.09
CA ILE A 321 -2.08 -9.12 -6.18
C ILE A 321 -1.39 -8.95 -4.83
N PRO A 322 -2.13 -8.88 -3.71
CA PRO A 322 -1.58 -8.78 -2.37
C PRO A 322 -0.68 -9.97 -2.02
N ARG A 323 0.26 -9.75 -1.10
CA ARG A 323 1.19 -10.82 -0.68
C ARG A 323 0.56 -11.83 0.28
N THR A 324 -0.37 -11.37 1.12
CA THR A 324 -1.03 -12.16 2.16
C THR A 324 -2.55 -12.05 2.08
N SER A 325 -3.26 -13.03 2.65
CA SER A 325 -4.71 -13.01 2.81
C SER A 325 -5.18 -11.82 3.65
N ASP A 326 -4.41 -11.47 4.67
CA ASP A 326 -4.75 -10.37 5.58
C ASP A 326 -4.67 -9.03 4.84
N THR A 327 -3.63 -8.81 4.04
CA THR A 327 -3.54 -7.62 3.17
C THR A 327 -4.70 -7.55 2.17
N LEU A 328 -5.14 -8.69 1.61
CA LEU A 328 -6.31 -8.73 0.72
C LEU A 328 -7.57 -8.26 1.46
N LEU A 329 -7.83 -8.80 2.65
CA LEU A 329 -8.98 -8.46 3.46
C LEU A 329 -8.95 -7.00 3.93
N HIS A 330 -7.79 -6.50 4.38
CA HIS A 330 -7.60 -5.11 4.82
C HIS A 330 -7.82 -4.09 3.70
N ARG A 331 -7.34 -4.38 2.47
CA ARG A 331 -7.61 -3.54 1.30
C ARG A 331 -9.09 -3.56 0.93
N SER A 332 -9.67 -4.77 0.84
CA SER A 332 -11.08 -4.96 0.48
C SER A 332 -12.02 -4.31 1.49
N GLY A 333 -11.71 -4.40 2.80
CA GLY A 333 -12.48 -3.78 3.87
C GLY A 333 -12.46 -2.24 3.87
N ARG A 334 -11.88 -1.58 2.86
CA ARG A 334 -12.04 -0.14 2.63
C ARG A 334 -13.38 0.19 1.97
N THR A 335 -14.07 -0.79 1.39
CA THR A 335 -15.45 -0.70 0.90
C THR A 335 -16.38 -1.61 1.71
N GLY A 336 -17.66 -1.61 1.44
CA GLY A 336 -18.65 -2.48 2.12
C GLY A 336 -18.83 -2.13 3.60
N ARG A 337 -18.78 -0.86 3.99
CA ARG A 337 -18.90 -0.41 5.37
C ARG A 337 -20.32 0.11 5.67
N ALA A 338 -20.75 -0.06 6.92
CA ALA A 338 -22.02 0.44 7.42
C ALA A 338 -23.24 -0.05 6.61
N GLY A 339 -23.23 -1.32 6.17
CA GLY A 339 -24.34 -1.92 5.43
C GLY A 339 -24.46 -1.48 3.96
N ARG A 340 -23.48 -0.76 3.43
CA ARG A 340 -23.42 -0.37 2.01
C ARG A 340 -22.72 -1.45 1.20
N LYS A 341 -23.28 -1.79 0.04
CA LYS A 341 -22.62 -2.71 -0.90
C LYS A 341 -21.42 -2.04 -1.55
N GLY A 342 -20.31 -2.77 -1.66
CA GLY A 342 -19.09 -2.32 -2.31
C GLY A 342 -18.57 -3.34 -3.32
N VAL A 343 -17.77 -2.88 -4.27
CA VAL A 343 -17.15 -3.75 -5.28
C VAL A 343 -15.64 -3.79 -5.06
N CYS A 344 -15.08 -5.00 -5.02
CA CYS A 344 -13.65 -5.24 -4.93
C CYS A 344 -13.16 -5.99 -6.16
N VAL A 345 -12.33 -5.34 -6.98
CA VAL A 345 -11.76 -5.89 -8.21
C VAL A 345 -10.30 -6.24 -8.00
N ILE A 346 -9.91 -7.46 -8.33
CA ILE A 346 -8.52 -7.93 -8.28
C ILE A 346 -8.05 -8.22 -9.70
N LEU A 347 -7.04 -7.50 -10.17
CA LEU A 347 -6.43 -7.74 -11.48
C LEU A 347 -5.46 -8.92 -11.38
N VAL A 348 -5.71 -9.96 -12.15
CA VAL A 348 -4.95 -11.22 -12.12
C VAL A 348 -4.29 -11.46 -13.47
N PRO A 349 -2.97 -11.18 -13.59
CA PRO A 349 -2.21 -11.58 -14.76
C PRO A 349 -2.23 -13.10 -14.95
N GLN A 350 -2.34 -13.57 -16.20
CA GLN A 350 -2.45 -15.02 -16.53
C GLN A 350 -1.39 -15.90 -15.85
N ASN A 351 -0.15 -15.42 -15.77
CA ASN A 351 0.96 -16.14 -15.15
C ASN A 351 0.86 -16.24 -13.62
N ARG A 352 -0.09 -15.54 -13.00
CA ARG A 352 -0.30 -15.49 -11.54
C ARG A 352 -1.63 -16.09 -11.07
N ASN A 353 -2.40 -16.75 -11.94
CA ASN A 353 -3.70 -17.35 -11.60
C ASN A 353 -3.60 -18.28 -10.37
N ARG A 354 -2.64 -19.20 -10.34
CA ARG A 354 -2.45 -20.13 -9.20
C ARG A 354 -2.12 -19.40 -7.89
N THR A 355 -1.40 -18.28 -7.97
CA THR A 355 -1.09 -17.46 -6.79
C THR A 355 -2.35 -16.79 -6.26
N ALA A 356 -3.18 -16.25 -7.15
CA ALA A 356 -4.46 -15.64 -6.80
C ALA A 356 -5.44 -16.65 -6.20
N GLU A 357 -5.61 -17.82 -6.83
CA GLU A 357 -6.46 -18.91 -6.32
C GLU A 357 -6.08 -19.34 -4.91
N ARG A 358 -4.76 -19.53 -4.66
CA ARG A 358 -4.26 -19.86 -3.33
C ARG A 358 -4.56 -18.75 -2.32
N LEU A 359 -4.38 -17.48 -2.70
CA LEU A 359 -4.66 -16.33 -1.86
C LEU A 359 -6.15 -16.23 -1.51
N PHE A 360 -7.02 -16.42 -2.49
CA PHE A 360 -8.48 -16.42 -2.27
C PHE A 360 -8.92 -17.56 -1.38
N GLY A 361 -8.34 -18.77 -1.55
CA GLY A 361 -8.59 -19.91 -0.67
C GLY A 361 -8.16 -19.65 0.77
N GLN A 362 -7.00 -19.01 0.99
CA GLN A 362 -6.52 -18.62 2.32
C GLN A 362 -7.41 -17.54 2.97
N ALA A 363 -7.93 -16.61 2.19
CA ALA A 363 -8.84 -15.57 2.65
C ALA A 363 -10.30 -16.04 2.76
N ASN A 364 -10.60 -17.29 2.38
CA ASN A 364 -11.96 -17.84 2.27
C ASN A 364 -12.88 -16.98 1.39
N ILE A 365 -12.35 -16.42 0.30
CA ILE A 365 -13.09 -15.59 -0.65
C ILE A 365 -13.35 -16.39 -1.93
N LYS A 366 -14.58 -16.30 -2.46
CA LYS A 366 -14.97 -16.87 -3.76
C LYS A 366 -15.26 -15.72 -4.73
N PRO A 367 -14.24 -15.19 -5.45
CA PRO A 367 -14.47 -14.10 -6.38
C PRO A 367 -15.18 -14.60 -7.65
N HIS A 368 -15.96 -13.74 -8.26
CA HIS A 368 -16.49 -13.97 -9.60
C HIS A 368 -15.37 -13.74 -10.62
N TRP A 369 -14.95 -14.81 -11.31
CA TRP A 369 -13.91 -14.74 -12.35
C TRP A 369 -14.49 -14.27 -13.66
N THR A 370 -13.99 -13.16 -14.20
CA THR A 370 -14.43 -12.58 -15.46
C THR A 370 -13.27 -11.88 -16.19
N LEU A 371 -13.55 -11.30 -17.33
CA LEU A 371 -12.66 -10.37 -18.03
C LEU A 371 -12.95 -8.94 -17.56
N PRO A 372 -11.98 -8.02 -17.65
CA PRO A 372 -12.25 -6.61 -17.42
C PRO A 372 -13.23 -6.08 -18.48
N PRO A 373 -14.01 -5.03 -18.17
CA PRO A 373 -14.98 -4.46 -19.07
C PRO A 373 -14.35 -4.05 -20.41
N THR A 374 -14.97 -4.47 -21.50
CA THR A 374 -14.57 -4.12 -22.85
C THR A 374 -15.04 -2.70 -23.21
N ARG A 375 -14.48 -2.15 -24.29
CA ARG A 375 -14.90 -0.86 -24.82
C ARG A 375 -16.39 -0.84 -25.18
N GLU A 376 -16.88 -1.92 -25.80
CA GLU A 376 -18.28 -2.08 -26.21
C GLU A 376 -19.22 -2.08 -25.00
N GLU A 377 -18.89 -2.84 -23.96
CA GLU A 377 -19.68 -2.91 -22.73
C GLU A 377 -19.76 -1.53 -22.03
N ILE A 378 -18.65 -0.78 -21.99
CA ILE A 378 -18.63 0.56 -21.42
C ILE A 378 -19.52 1.52 -22.21
N LEU A 379 -19.43 1.48 -23.56
CA LEU A 379 -20.27 2.35 -24.41
C LEU A 379 -21.76 2.02 -24.28
N ILE A 380 -22.12 0.75 -24.06
CA ILE A 380 -23.52 0.35 -23.82
C ILE A 380 -23.97 0.91 -22.47
N GLU A 381 -23.15 0.78 -21.44
CA GLU A 381 -23.47 1.28 -20.09
C GLU A 381 -23.55 2.80 -20.05
N ASP A 382 -22.67 3.51 -20.77
CA ASP A 382 -22.74 4.97 -20.93
C ASP A 382 -24.06 5.43 -21.56
N LYS A 383 -24.48 4.76 -22.64
CA LYS A 383 -25.77 5.07 -23.29
C LYS A 383 -26.94 4.83 -22.36
N LYS A 384 -26.92 3.75 -21.58
CA LYS A 384 -27.94 3.44 -20.60
C LYS A 384 -28.03 4.53 -19.53
N ARG A 385 -26.89 4.95 -18.97
CA ARG A 385 -26.84 6.05 -17.98
C ARG A 385 -27.36 7.37 -18.51
N ILE A 386 -27.07 7.67 -19.79
CA ILE A 386 -27.58 8.87 -20.45
C ILE A 386 -29.12 8.80 -20.54
N LEU A 387 -29.68 7.65 -20.91
CA LEU A 387 -31.12 7.45 -21.04
C LEU A 387 -31.86 7.45 -19.70
N GLU A 388 -31.21 6.93 -18.64
CA GLU A 388 -31.75 6.85 -17.28
C GLU A 388 -31.39 8.07 -16.41
N ASN A 389 -30.88 9.15 -17.02
CA ASN A 389 -30.48 10.33 -16.27
C ASN A 389 -31.73 11.06 -15.72
N LYS A 390 -31.75 11.29 -14.42
CA LYS A 390 -32.85 11.93 -13.70
C LYS A 390 -33.17 13.33 -14.20
N ILE A 391 -32.24 13.99 -14.89
CA ILE A 391 -32.47 15.31 -15.49
C ILE A 391 -33.65 15.31 -16.48
N PHE A 392 -34.04 14.15 -17.00
CA PHE A 392 -35.22 14.03 -17.86
C PHE A 392 -36.53 13.90 -17.07
N GLU A 393 -36.46 13.66 -15.76
CA GLU A 393 -37.62 13.55 -14.87
C GLU A 393 -37.96 14.89 -14.23
N ASP A 394 -37.02 15.85 -14.22
CA ASP A 394 -37.19 17.16 -13.64
C ASP A 394 -38.23 17.95 -14.45
N PRO A 395 -39.25 18.59 -13.81
CA PRO A 395 -40.23 19.39 -14.49
C PRO A 395 -39.60 20.66 -15.07
N ILE A 396 -40.11 21.11 -16.22
CA ILE A 396 -39.68 22.39 -16.85
C ILE A 396 -40.18 23.53 -15.96
N GLU A 397 -39.29 24.40 -15.52
CA GLU A 397 -39.65 25.58 -14.76
C GLU A 397 -40.28 26.66 -15.67
N ALA A 398 -41.17 27.49 -15.11
CA ALA A 398 -41.88 28.53 -15.89
C ALA A 398 -40.91 29.55 -16.57
N GLU A 399 -39.75 29.77 -15.96
CA GLU A 399 -38.71 30.67 -16.49
C GLU A 399 -37.96 30.06 -17.70
N GLU A 400 -37.90 28.73 -17.77
CA GLU A 400 -37.21 27.98 -18.83
C GLU A 400 -38.08 27.80 -20.08
N GLN A 401 -39.42 27.80 -19.92
CA GLN A 401 -40.37 27.46 -20.97
C GLN A 401 -40.17 28.33 -22.23
N GLY A 402 -39.98 29.63 -22.08
CA GLY A 402 -39.78 30.55 -23.23
C GLY A 402 -38.55 30.22 -24.05
N PHE A 403 -37.45 29.81 -23.38
CA PHE A 403 -36.21 29.40 -24.06
C PHE A 403 -36.33 28.00 -24.69
N VAL A 404 -37.06 27.12 -24.06
CA VAL A 404 -37.36 25.78 -24.59
C VAL A 404 -38.16 25.89 -25.89
N ASP A 405 -39.21 26.75 -25.93
CA ASP A 405 -40.01 26.98 -27.11
C ASP A 405 -39.19 27.59 -28.26
N GLU A 406 -38.28 28.52 -27.96
CA GLU A 406 -37.36 29.09 -28.94
C GLU A 406 -36.38 28.00 -29.47
N LEU A 407 -35.82 27.16 -28.63
CA LEU A 407 -34.94 26.06 -29.04
C LEU A 407 -35.65 25.06 -29.96
N ILE A 408 -36.88 24.68 -29.63
CA ILE A 408 -37.69 23.75 -30.44
C ILE A 408 -38.10 24.38 -31.78
N SER A 409 -38.37 25.70 -31.79
CA SER A 409 -38.74 26.38 -33.04
C SER A 409 -37.58 26.45 -34.05
N LYS A 410 -36.33 26.51 -33.57
CA LYS A 410 -35.12 26.64 -34.39
C LYS A 410 -34.45 25.32 -34.73
N ASN A 411 -34.71 24.24 -33.99
CA ASN A 411 -34.04 22.97 -34.12
C ASN A 411 -35.05 21.81 -34.09
N THR A 412 -34.75 20.76 -34.79
CA THR A 412 -35.53 19.53 -34.68
C THR A 412 -35.21 18.79 -33.38
N ILE A 413 -36.16 18.00 -32.85
CA ILE A 413 -35.96 17.17 -31.65
C ILE A 413 -34.74 16.26 -31.80
N ASN A 414 -34.54 15.70 -33.01
CA ASN A 414 -33.36 14.87 -33.30
C ASN A 414 -32.04 15.63 -33.17
N GLN A 415 -32.01 16.92 -33.60
CA GLN A 415 -30.81 17.76 -33.45
C GLN A 415 -30.53 18.06 -31.98
N LEU A 416 -31.56 18.34 -31.18
CA LEU A 416 -31.42 18.57 -29.74
C LEU A 416 -30.96 17.33 -29.02
N ALA A 417 -31.53 16.15 -29.32
CA ALA A 417 -31.11 14.88 -28.75
C ALA A 417 -29.64 14.54 -29.07
N VAL A 418 -29.21 14.79 -30.33
CA VAL A 418 -27.82 14.58 -30.74
C VAL A 418 -26.88 15.60 -30.08
N ALA A 419 -27.30 16.86 -29.95
CA ALA A 419 -26.54 17.89 -29.26
C ALA A 419 -26.31 17.52 -27.78
N TYR A 420 -27.36 17.10 -27.08
CA TYR A 420 -27.27 16.59 -25.70
C TYR A 420 -26.33 15.41 -25.60
N TYR A 421 -26.51 14.38 -26.43
CA TYR A 421 -25.62 13.21 -26.45
C TYR A 421 -24.15 13.61 -26.64
N ARG A 422 -23.87 14.51 -27.60
CA ARG A 422 -22.51 15.00 -27.87
C ARG A 422 -21.94 15.81 -26.71
N LEU A 423 -22.77 16.63 -26.07
CA LEU A 423 -22.37 17.43 -24.90
C LEU A 423 -21.95 16.53 -23.74
N VAL A 424 -22.80 15.57 -23.35
CA VAL A 424 -22.51 14.63 -22.26
C VAL A 424 -21.33 13.72 -22.60
N SER A 425 -21.25 13.23 -23.85
CA SER A 425 -20.17 12.34 -24.29
C SER A 425 -18.81 13.02 -24.39
N LYS A 426 -18.75 14.36 -24.51
CA LYS A 426 -17.50 15.12 -24.62
C LYS A 426 -16.64 15.02 -23.36
N ASP A 427 -17.27 14.96 -22.19
CA ASP A 427 -16.57 14.92 -20.90
C ASP A 427 -16.19 13.50 -20.48
N LEU A 428 -16.67 12.48 -21.22
CA LEU A 428 -16.35 11.09 -20.95
C LEU A 428 -15.00 10.71 -21.58
N SER A 429 -14.08 10.17 -20.77
CA SER A 429 -12.82 9.64 -21.29
C SER A 429 -13.07 8.42 -22.21
N VAL A 430 -12.29 8.32 -23.28
CA VAL A 430 -12.43 7.20 -24.24
C VAL A 430 -11.99 5.89 -23.56
N PRO A 431 -12.82 4.81 -23.64
CA PRO A 431 -12.43 3.50 -23.15
C PRO A 431 -11.22 2.94 -23.91
N GLU A 432 -10.42 2.13 -23.23
CA GLU A 432 -9.21 1.52 -23.77
C GLU A 432 -9.51 0.19 -24.46
N ASP A 433 -8.78 -0.12 -25.53
CA ASP A 433 -8.84 -1.43 -26.17
C ASP A 433 -8.01 -2.45 -25.36
N LEU A 434 -8.60 -3.58 -25.03
CA LEU A 434 -7.97 -4.65 -24.24
C LEU A 434 -7.67 -5.86 -25.12
N LYS A 435 -6.51 -6.47 -24.89
CA LYS A 435 -6.15 -7.75 -25.52
C LYS A 435 -6.86 -8.88 -24.82
N ASN A 436 -7.40 -9.81 -25.62
CA ASN A 436 -8.03 -10.98 -25.08
C ASN A 436 -6.97 -11.91 -24.41
N PRO A 437 -7.10 -12.24 -23.11
CA PRO A 437 -6.17 -13.16 -22.45
C PRO A 437 -6.18 -14.58 -23.06
N SER A 438 -7.29 -15.00 -23.71
CA SER A 438 -7.39 -16.31 -24.35
C SER A 438 -6.62 -16.41 -25.66
N ASP A 439 -6.27 -15.28 -26.29
CA ASP A 439 -5.41 -15.30 -27.46
C ASP A 439 -4.04 -15.82 -27.01
N LYS A 440 -3.85 -17.12 -27.17
CA LYS A 440 -2.53 -17.71 -27.12
C LYS A 440 -1.69 -16.91 -28.11
N ARG A 441 -0.87 -16.00 -27.60
CA ARG A 441 0.23 -15.51 -28.41
C ARG A 441 0.96 -16.77 -28.86
N ASP A 442 0.83 -17.11 -30.13
CA ASP A 442 1.82 -17.91 -30.78
C ASP A 442 3.14 -17.22 -30.50
N LYS A 443 3.92 -17.78 -29.56
CA LYS A 443 5.26 -17.28 -29.23
C LYS A 443 6.17 -17.30 -30.47
N ASN A 444 5.69 -17.85 -31.56
CA ASN A 444 6.32 -17.87 -32.89
C ASN A 444 5.91 -16.67 -33.76
N SER A 445 4.83 -15.91 -33.46
CA SER A 445 4.39 -14.85 -34.37
C SER A 445 5.01 -13.46 -34.09
N GLN A 446 5.85 -13.32 -33.04
CA GLN A 446 6.68 -12.11 -32.88
C GLN A 446 8.07 -12.22 -33.52
N ASN A 447 8.38 -13.38 -34.09
CA ASN A 447 9.64 -13.58 -34.82
C ASN A 447 9.29 -14.00 -36.24
N SER A 448 9.42 -13.07 -37.15
CA SER A 448 9.34 -13.18 -38.63
C SER A 448 8.00 -12.77 -39.23
N SER A 449 7.79 -11.48 -39.35
CA SER A 449 6.93 -10.89 -40.38
C SER A 449 7.68 -10.70 -41.69
N PHE A 450 8.85 -11.30 -41.83
CA PHE A 450 9.56 -11.25 -43.11
C PHE A 450 9.06 -12.37 -44.03
N THR A 451 8.59 -12.01 -45.20
CA THR A 451 8.23 -12.97 -46.26
C THR A 451 9.44 -13.80 -46.66
N LYS A 452 10.65 -13.20 -46.53
CA LYS A 452 11.96 -13.83 -46.69
C LYS A 452 12.96 -13.16 -45.79
N SER A 453 13.83 -13.91 -45.10
CA SER A 453 14.86 -13.41 -44.19
C SER A 453 16.22 -14.07 -44.46
N VAL A 454 17.27 -13.34 -44.11
CA VAL A 454 18.67 -13.76 -44.22
C VAL A 454 19.30 -13.75 -42.83
N TRP A 455 20.06 -14.79 -42.52
CA TRP A 455 20.70 -14.91 -41.21
C TRP A 455 22.19 -14.56 -41.31
N PHE A 456 22.62 -13.75 -40.33
CA PHE A 456 24.00 -13.35 -40.15
C PHE A 456 24.54 -13.83 -38.81
N GLU A 457 25.83 -14.19 -38.76
CA GLU A 457 26.59 -14.49 -37.57
C GLU A 457 27.51 -13.33 -37.27
N LEU A 458 27.46 -12.84 -36.05
CA LEU A 458 28.34 -11.79 -35.51
C LEU A 458 29.36 -12.43 -34.59
N SER A 459 30.67 -12.05 -34.70
CA SER A 459 31.75 -12.56 -33.85
C SER A 459 31.75 -11.98 -32.44
N VAL A 460 30.60 -11.82 -31.83
CA VAL A 460 30.40 -11.28 -30.48
C VAL A 460 29.29 -12.07 -29.76
N GLY A 461 29.55 -12.42 -28.51
CA GLY A 461 28.67 -13.26 -27.72
C GLY A 461 28.49 -12.77 -26.27
N ARG A 462 27.97 -13.66 -25.41
CA ARG A 462 27.81 -13.37 -23.98
C ARG A 462 29.14 -13.09 -23.27
N ASP A 463 30.21 -13.75 -23.68
CA ASP A 463 31.55 -13.55 -23.13
C ASP A 463 32.02 -12.12 -23.37
N ASP A 464 31.56 -11.49 -24.45
CA ASP A 464 31.86 -10.11 -24.82
C ASP A 464 30.77 -9.13 -24.36
N THR A 465 29.94 -9.53 -23.41
CA THR A 465 28.82 -8.73 -22.87
C THR A 465 27.80 -8.28 -23.93
N ALA A 466 27.56 -9.11 -24.94
CA ALA A 466 26.58 -8.81 -25.99
C ALA A 466 25.16 -8.72 -25.42
N GLU A 467 24.49 -7.59 -25.67
CA GLU A 467 23.10 -7.34 -25.30
C GLU A 467 22.28 -6.89 -26.52
N PRO A 468 20.99 -7.29 -26.61
CA PRO A 468 20.15 -6.94 -27.76
C PRO A 468 20.07 -5.43 -28.02
N ARG A 469 20.10 -4.60 -26.98
CA ARG A 469 19.92 -3.13 -27.09
C ARG A 469 21.02 -2.48 -27.93
N TRP A 470 22.28 -2.75 -27.60
CA TRP A 470 23.37 -2.13 -28.34
C TRP A 470 23.63 -2.82 -29.69
N LEU A 471 23.38 -4.14 -29.81
CA LEU A 471 23.46 -4.87 -31.08
C LEU A 471 22.48 -4.29 -32.12
N VAL A 472 21.21 -4.02 -31.73
CA VAL A 472 20.24 -3.37 -32.60
C VAL A 472 20.71 -1.97 -33.00
N ALA A 473 21.21 -1.17 -32.04
CA ALA A 473 21.71 0.18 -32.34
C ALA A 473 22.91 0.16 -33.32
N MET A 474 23.86 -0.77 -33.10
CA MET A 474 25.02 -0.97 -33.96
C MET A 474 24.59 -1.38 -35.40
N LEU A 475 23.72 -2.37 -35.52
CA LEU A 475 23.22 -2.87 -36.81
C LEU A 475 22.45 -1.80 -37.58
N CYS A 476 21.58 -1.05 -36.89
CA CYS A 476 20.86 0.07 -37.48
C CYS A 476 21.83 1.13 -38.05
N LYS A 477 22.87 1.49 -37.30
CA LYS A 477 23.85 2.49 -37.69
C LYS A 477 24.72 2.00 -38.87
N ALA A 478 25.27 0.77 -38.78
CA ALA A 478 26.17 0.23 -39.75
C ALA A 478 25.50 -0.15 -41.09
N GLY A 479 24.33 -0.75 -41.00
CA GLY A 479 23.57 -1.22 -42.16
C GLY A 479 22.55 -0.24 -42.71
N ASN A 480 22.40 0.96 -42.11
CA ASN A 480 21.31 1.90 -42.37
C ASN A 480 19.92 1.19 -42.30
N LEU A 481 19.77 0.33 -41.25
CA LEU A 481 18.60 -0.50 -41.05
C LEU A 481 17.63 0.18 -40.07
N SER A 482 16.35 -0.05 -40.25
CA SER A 482 15.36 0.28 -39.22
C SER A 482 15.20 -0.89 -38.22
N LYS A 483 14.65 -0.61 -37.05
CA LYS A 483 14.34 -1.68 -36.07
C LYS A 483 13.39 -2.73 -36.61
N ARG A 484 12.59 -2.39 -37.64
CA ARG A 484 11.63 -3.28 -38.27
C ARG A 484 12.30 -4.27 -39.23
N ASP A 485 13.51 -3.96 -39.71
CA ASP A 485 14.29 -4.81 -40.61
C ASP A 485 15.08 -5.89 -39.86
N ILE A 486 15.15 -5.80 -38.52
CA ILE A 486 15.86 -6.73 -37.65
C ILE A 486 14.84 -7.66 -36.99
N GLY A 487 14.94 -8.93 -37.25
CA GLY A 487 14.10 -9.98 -36.67
C GLY A 487 14.66 -10.56 -35.38
N SER A 488 14.79 -11.88 -35.35
CA SER A 488 15.32 -12.61 -34.18
C SER A 488 16.80 -12.34 -33.93
N ILE A 489 17.17 -12.04 -32.69
CA ILE A 489 18.55 -11.98 -32.22
C ILE A 489 18.78 -13.12 -31.22
N LYS A 490 19.74 -14.01 -31.49
CA LYS A 490 20.07 -15.18 -30.67
C LYS A 490 21.52 -15.11 -30.22
N ILE A 491 21.74 -14.64 -28.99
CA ILE A 491 23.07 -14.48 -28.40
C ILE A 491 23.52 -15.80 -27.81
N GLN A 492 24.64 -16.35 -28.32
CA GLN A 492 25.34 -17.51 -27.80
C GLN A 492 26.57 -17.07 -26.97
N THR A 493 27.38 -18.04 -26.51
CA THR A 493 28.52 -17.76 -25.67
C THR A 493 29.56 -16.84 -26.36
N LYS A 494 29.95 -17.18 -27.60
CA LYS A 494 30.98 -16.46 -28.38
C LYS A 494 30.48 -15.77 -29.65
N VAL A 495 29.28 -16.08 -30.11
CA VAL A 495 28.73 -15.55 -31.35
C VAL A 495 27.27 -15.15 -31.14
N THR A 496 26.77 -14.26 -31.99
CA THR A 496 25.36 -13.87 -32.02
C THR A 496 24.79 -14.07 -33.43
N TYR A 497 23.63 -14.70 -33.51
CA TYR A 497 22.89 -14.86 -34.75
C TYR A 497 21.79 -13.83 -34.86
N VAL A 498 21.71 -13.15 -36.00
CA VAL A 498 20.74 -12.09 -36.25
C VAL A 498 20.01 -12.37 -37.56
N GLU A 499 18.69 -12.26 -37.51
CA GLU A 499 17.80 -12.36 -38.66
C GLU A 499 17.53 -10.98 -39.22
N ILE A 500 17.72 -10.79 -40.53
CA ILE A 500 17.52 -9.52 -41.24
C ILE A 500 16.59 -9.75 -42.43
N SER A 501 15.72 -8.78 -42.72
CA SER A 501 14.87 -8.79 -43.89
C SER A 501 15.70 -8.90 -45.18
N GLU A 502 15.31 -9.77 -46.14
CA GLU A 502 16.01 -9.94 -47.41
C GLU A 502 16.15 -8.61 -48.17
N GLN A 503 15.12 -7.77 -48.13
CA GLN A 503 15.08 -6.48 -48.83
C GLN A 503 16.20 -5.51 -48.40
N THR A 504 16.58 -5.54 -47.14
CA THR A 504 17.57 -4.63 -46.55
C THR A 504 18.92 -5.30 -46.25
N SER A 505 19.03 -6.62 -46.52
CA SER A 505 20.23 -7.43 -46.22
C SER A 505 21.46 -7.01 -47.04
N ASN A 506 21.29 -6.40 -48.20
CA ASN A 506 22.36 -5.95 -49.09
C ASN A 506 23.33 -4.97 -48.41
N SER A 507 22.85 -4.18 -47.46
CA SER A 507 23.73 -3.26 -46.74
C SER A 507 24.73 -3.96 -45.82
N LEU A 508 24.34 -5.08 -45.19
CA LEU A 508 25.23 -5.91 -44.37
C LEU A 508 26.10 -6.86 -45.24
N LEU A 509 25.62 -7.27 -46.39
CA LEU A 509 26.40 -8.09 -47.34
C LEU A 509 27.67 -7.38 -47.80
N LYS A 510 27.71 -6.04 -47.88
CA LYS A 510 28.91 -5.26 -48.16
C LYS A 510 30.03 -5.53 -47.15
N PHE A 511 29.70 -5.58 -45.84
CA PHE A 511 30.68 -5.89 -44.79
C PHE A 511 31.19 -7.33 -44.87
N VAL A 512 30.35 -8.27 -45.30
CA VAL A 512 30.74 -9.67 -45.51
C VAL A 512 31.69 -9.79 -46.68
N ASN A 513 31.38 -9.14 -47.80
CA ASN A 513 32.17 -9.19 -49.04
C ASN A 513 33.51 -8.48 -48.90
N ASP A 514 33.53 -7.32 -48.25
CA ASP A 514 34.75 -6.54 -48.05
C ASP A 514 35.61 -7.09 -46.89
N LYS A 515 35.14 -8.11 -46.15
CA LYS A 515 35.78 -8.65 -44.93
C LYS A 515 36.13 -7.56 -43.90
N LYS A 516 35.31 -6.50 -43.82
CA LYS A 516 35.47 -5.41 -42.90
C LYS A 516 34.66 -5.63 -41.62
N PRO A 517 35.19 -5.26 -40.44
CA PRO A 517 34.39 -5.28 -39.22
C PRO A 517 33.32 -4.18 -39.25
N ILE A 518 32.12 -4.46 -38.65
CA ILE A 518 31.06 -3.47 -38.54
C ILE A 518 31.45 -2.36 -37.56
N GLU A 519 31.93 -2.75 -36.40
CA GLU A 519 32.38 -1.81 -35.37
C GLU A 519 33.51 -2.48 -34.56
N ARG A 520 34.63 -1.77 -34.35
CA ARG A 520 35.86 -2.27 -33.66
C ARG A 520 36.35 -3.59 -34.27
N HIS A 521 35.96 -4.73 -33.64
CA HIS A 521 36.45 -6.06 -34.06
C HIS A 521 35.30 -7.03 -34.42
N ILE A 522 34.07 -6.53 -34.58
CA ILE A 522 32.93 -7.38 -34.82
C ILE A 522 32.80 -7.74 -36.31
N MET A 523 33.13 -8.97 -36.63
CA MET A 523 33.02 -9.51 -38.00
C MET A 523 31.60 -10.04 -38.23
N VAL A 524 31.18 -9.94 -39.48
CA VAL A 524 29.86 -10.44 -39.94
C VAL A 524 30.08 -11.54 -40.95
N LYS A 525 29.31 -12.64 -40.81
CA LYS A 525 29.34 -13.77 -41.72
C LYS A 525 27.92 -14.10 -42.14
N LEU A 526 27.72 -14.30 -43.44
CA LEU A 526 26.44 -14.75 -43.97
C LEU A 526 26.26 -16.26 -43.72
N LEU A 527 25.08 -16.64 -43.25
CA LEU A 527 24.68 -18.04 -43.08
C LEU A 527 23.81 -18.49 -44.25
N LYS A 528 24.18 -19.59 -44.88
CA LYS A 528 23.42 -20.19 -46.01
C LYS A 528 22.08 -20.78 -45.58
N ASN A 529 21.99 -21.21 -44.31
CA ASN A 529 20.77 -21.80 -43.74
C ASN A 529 20.49 -21.20 -42.36
N PRO A 530 19.22 -21.12 -41.91
CA PRO A 530 18.88 -20.73 -40.56
C PRO A 530 19.63 -21.61 -39.55
N PRO A 531 20.24 -21.03 -38.50
CA PRO A 531 20.98 -21.81 -37.51
C PRO A 531 20.03 -22.74 -36.75
N LYS A 532 20.40 -24.03 -36.67
CA LYS A 532 19.67 -25.01 -35.83
C LYS A 532 20.03 -24.75 -34.37
N PHE A 533 19.12 -24.17 -33.64
CA PHE A 533 19.28 -23.99 -32.20
C PHE A 533 18.88 -25.29 -31.49
N VAL A 534 19.83 -25.98 -30.89
CA VAL A 534 19.55 -27.01 -29.89
C VAL A 534 18.99 -26.25 -28.70
N ASN A 535 17.70 -26.41 -28.40
CA ASN A 535 17.09 -25.86 -27.20
C ASN A 535 17.85 -26.39 -25.98
N ALA A 536 18.71 -25.58 -25.40
CA ALA A 536 19.37 -25.84 -24.13
C ALA A 536 18.38 -25.72 -22.94
N ALA A 537 17.19 -26.30 -23.12
CA ALA A 537 16.13 -26.37 -22.12
C ALA A 537 16.04 -27.78 -21.51
N SER A 538 17.17 -28.48 -21.35
CA SER A 538 17.22 -29.72 -20.54
C SER A 538 18.66 -30.18 -20.21
N GLN A 539 19.50 -29.28 -19.73
CA GLN A 539 20.57 -29.72 -18.85
C GLN A 539 20.23 -29.24 -17.43
N PRO A 540 20.03 -30.19 -16.48
CA PRO A 540 19.83 -29.80 -15.09
C PRO A 540 21.13 -29.17 -14.61
N SER A 541 21.07 -27.90 -14.22
CA SER A 541 22.13 -27.25 -13.49
C SER A 541 22.49 -28.13 -12.30
N GLN A 542 23.73 -28.59 -12.23
CA GLN A 542 24.29 -29.19 -11.02
C GLN A 542 24.35 -28.13 -9.92
N ASN A 543 23.20 -27.78 -9.38
CA ASN A 543 23.12 -27.02 -8.15
C ASN A 543 23.27 -28.01 -6.99
N LYS A 544 24.34 -27.85 -6.25
CA LYS A 544 24.66 -28.51 -5.00
C LYS A 544 23.38 -28.69 -4.15
N LYS A 545 22.88 -29.91 -4.09
CA LYS A 545 21.83 -30.34 -3.17
C LYS A 545 22.30 -30.06 -1.73
N ARG A 546 21.77 -29.03 -1.11
CA ARG A 546 21.67 -28.97 0.35
C ARG A 546 20.70 -30.06 0.77
N ARG A 547 21.26 -31.13 1.31
CA ARG A 547 20.52 -32.24 1.93
C ARG A 547 19.66 -31.70 3.07
N ARG A 548 18.35 -31.63 2.87
CA ARG A 548 17.37 -31.64 3.95
C ARG A 548 17.25 -33.10 4.41
N GLY A 549 17.74 -33.37 5.59
CA GLY A 549 17.58 -34.68 6.24
C GLY A 549 16.12 -34.91 6.60
N THR A 550 15.53 -35.91 5.97
CA THR A 550 14.28 -36.53 6.39
C THR A 550 14.62 -37.48 7.50
N LYS A 551 14.18 -37.21 8.74
CA LYS A 551 14.23 -38.20 9.84
C LYS A 551 13.13 -39.22 9.60
N LEU A 552 13.54 -40.43 9.21
CA LEU A 552 12.76 -41.65 9.41
C LEU A 552 13.02 -42.15 10.85
N PHE A 553 11.92 -42.38 11.57
CA PHE A 553 11.92 -43.12 12.84
C PHE A 553 12.24 -44.59 12.59
N LEU A 554 13.26 -45.11 13.23
CA LEU A 554 13.34 -46.48 13.60
C LEU A 554 13.90 -46.56 15.03
N LYS A 555 13.19 -47.33 15.84
CA LYS A 555 13.50 -47.73 17.21
C LYS A 555 14.66 -48.74 17.23
N ASP A 556 15.39 -48.71 18.23
CA ASP A 556 15.84 -49.69 19.22
C ASP A 556 17.34 -49.77 19.46
N LYS A 557 17.62 -49.58 20.73
CA LYS A 557 18.53 -50.31 21.67
C LYS A 557 20.05 -50.15 21.60
N ASP A 558 20.47 -49.71 22.76
CA ASP A 558 21.56 -50.18 23.64
C ASP A 558 23.03 -49.75 23.42
N GLU A 559 23.50 -49.12 24.50
CA GLU A 559 24.78 -49.24 25.20
C GLU A 559 26.07 -48.62 24.63
N GLY A 560 26.66 -47.76 25.46
CA GLY A 560 28.09 -47.77 25.69
C GLY A 560 28.91 -46.53 25.31
N GLY A 561 29.34 -45.77 26.32
CA GLY A 561 30.73 -45.30 26.36
C GLY A 561 31.02 -43.84 25.94
N PHE A 562 31.19 -43.02 26.94
CA PHE A 562 32.18 -41.92 27.08
C PHE A 562 33.02 -41.55 25.85
N ASN A 563 32.93 -40.24 25.46
CA ASN A 563 34.08 -39.32 25.45
C ASN A 563 33.67 -37.93 24.92
N GLU A 564 33.96 -36.91 25.72
CA GLU A 564 33.95 -35.49 25.31
C GLU A 564 35.04 -35.20 24.27
N PRO A 565 34.82 -34.26 23.38
CA PRO A 565 35.92 -33.40 22.95
C PRO A 565 35.64 -31.89 23.08
N LYS A 566 36.48 -31.30 23.89
CA LYS A 566 37.13 -29.99 23.85
C LYS A 566 36.53 -28.90 22.95
N ASN A 567 36.19 -27.80 23.62
CA ASN A 567 36.05 -26.44 23.14
C ASN A 567 37.13 -26.05 22.13
N ILE A 568 36.72 -25.53 20.97
CA ILE A 568 37.55 -24.70 20.11
C ILE A 568 36.87 -23.36 19.90
N ASP A 569 37.43 -22.36 20.56
CA ASP A 569 37.12 -20.93 20.40
C ASP A 569 37.44 -20.45 18.97
N PHE A 570 36.44 -20.00 18.22
CA PHE A 570 36.66 -19.17 17.02
C PHE A 570 36.30 -17.72 17.31
N LYS A 571 37.30 -16.97 17.79
CA LYS A 571 37.29 -15.50 17.80
C LYS A 571 37.34 -14.96 16.37
N GLY A 572 36.19 -14.54 15.82
CA GLY A 572 36.09 -13.81 14.55
C GLY A 572 36.42 -12.33 14.70
N LYS A 573 37.63 -11.94 14.38
CA LYS A 573 38.02 -10.55 14.05
C LYS A 573 37.36 -10.18 12.72
N ARG A 574 36.34 -9.31 12.71
CA ARG A 574 35.88 -8.51 11.54
C ARG A 574 34.69 -7.62 11.85
N LYS A 575 34.73 -6.81 12.92
CA LYS A 575 33.75 -5.73 13.14
C LYS A 575 34.35 -4.39 13.62
N SER A 576 35.68 -4.29 13.86
CA SER A 576 36.30 -3.08 14.45
C SER A 576 36.67 -1.98 13.44
N ASP A 577 36.91 -2.30 12.16
CA ASP A 577 37.44 -1.32 11.22
C ASP A 577 36.43 -0.40 10.54
N ARG A 578 35.14 -0.81 10.57
CA ARG A 578 34.07 0.03 10.01
C ARG A 578 33.64 1.14 10.96
N TRP A 579 33.70 0.90 12.28
CA TRP A 579 33.39 1.89 13.31
C TRP A 579 34.48 2.96 13.47
N LYS A 580 35.77 2.60 13.38
CA LYS A 580 36.86 3.55 13.44
C LYS A 580 36.89 4.52 12.23
N LYS A 581 36.37 4.11 11.07
CA LYS A 581 36.22 4.99 9.89
C LYS A 581 35.06 5.99 10.01
N ILE A 582 34.02 5.64 10.75
CA ILE A 582 32.85 6.53 10.99
C ILE A 582 33.19 7.59 12.04
N GLU A 583 33.91 7.22 13.10
CA GLU A 583 34.37 8.16 14.14
C GLU A 583 35.39 9.17 13.64
N LYS A 584 36.28 8.78 12.71
CA LYS A 584 37.23 9.72 12.04
C LYS A 584 36.52 10.71 11.11
N ARG A 585 35.39 10.33 10.50
CA ARG A 585 34.60 11.25 9.66
C ARG A 585 33.72 12.22 10.47
N SER A 586 33.28 11.86 11.67
CA SER A 586 32.53 12.75 12.54
C SER A 586 33.45 13.82 13.20
N LYS A 587 34.70 13.47 13.55
CA LYS A 587 35.67 14.42 14.08
C LYS A 587 36.12 15.46 13.03
N LEU A 588 36.28 15.07 11.78
CA LEU A 588 36.60 16.01 10.68
C LEU A 588 35.44 16.98 10.32
N ARG A 589 34.20 16.61 10.57
CA ARG A 589 33.03 17.51 10.37
C ARG A 589 32.89 18.55 11.49
N ASN A 590 33.28 18.23 12.70
CA ASN A 590 33.20 19.16 13.84
C ASN A 590 34.31 20.23 13.79
N ASP A 591 35.49 19.93 13.26
CA ASP A 591 36.59 20.92 13.12
C ASP A 591 36.32 21.94 12.00
N THR A 592 35.69 21.53 10.90
CA THR A 592 35.26 22.47 9.83
C THR A 592 34.10 23.39 10.24
N SER A 593 33.25 22.97 11.22
CA SER A 593 32.17 23.82 11.73
C SER A 593 32.63 24.86 12.75
N LYS A 594 33.74 24.61 13.49
CA LYS A 594 34.37 25.59 14.38
C LYS A 594 35.11 26.67 13.63
N GLN A 595 35.89 26.33 12.60
CA GLN A 595 36.61 27.31 11.78
C GLN A 595 35.69 28.26 10.99
N ASN A 596 34.46 27.81 10.62
CA ASN A 596 33.46 28.68 9.98
C ASN A 596 32.70 29.60 10.94
N LYS A 597 32.59 29.26 12.23
CA LYS A 597 32.02 30.15 13.26
C LYS A 597 32.98 31.29 13.64
N ASP A 598 34.26 31.01 13.71
CA ASP A 598 35.29 32.04 14.05
C ASP A 598 35.49 33.03 12.89
N LYS A 599 35.34 32.60 11.62
CA LYS A 599 35.36 33.51 10.46
C LYS A 599 34.11 34.41 10.34
N LYS A 600 32.96 33.99 10.86
CA LYS A 600 31.74 34.82 10.87
C LYS A 600 31.77 35.86 12.00
N ASN A 601 32.32 35.53 13.17
CA ASN A 601 32.44 36.46 14.29
C ASN A 601 33.47 37.56 14.03
N ASN A 602 34.59 37.26 13.31
CA ASN A 602 35.58 38.27 12.93
C ASN A 602 35.10 39.22 11.80
N LYS A 603 34.12 38.82 10.98
CA LYS A 603 33.48 39.71 9.97
C LYS A 603 32.45 40.65 10.61
N SER A 604 31.75 40.26 11.68
CA SER A 604 30.83 41.14 12.39
C SER A 604 31.53 42.19 13.24
N LEU A 605 32.65 41.90 13.86
CA LEU A 605 33.45 42.85 14.64
C LEU A 605 34.18 43.90 13.72
N LYS A 606 34.53 43.58 12.48
CA LYS A 606 35.05 44.55 11.51
C LYS A 606 33.97 45.52 10.98
N LYS A 607 32.70 45.10 10.88
CA LYS A 607 31.60 45.99 10.45
C LYS A 607 31.12 46.98 11.51
N ILE A 608 31.38 46.72 12.78
CA ILE A 608 31.03 47.63 13.89
C ILE A 608 32.10 48.73 14.08
N ARG A 609 33.37 48.47 13.66
CA ARG A 609 34.47 49.47 13.76
C ARG A 609 34.49 50.50 12.59
N VAL A 610 33.76 50.29 11.51
CA VAL A 610 33.66 51.21 10.35
C VAL A 610 32.43 52.14 10.43
N LYS A 611 31.54 51.99 11.43
CA LYS A 611 30.39 52.89 11.67
C LYS A 611 30.58 53.85 12.84
N LYS A 612 31.81 53.98 13.39
CA LYS A 612 32.19 54.96 14.43
C LYS A 612 33.43 55.76 14.04
N LYS A 613 33.57 56.11 12.76
CA LYS A 613 34.38 57.23 12.30
C LYS A 613 33.57 58.09 11.34
#